data_4ad4c264b3a9b59d968677416d7585a6
#
_entry.id   4ad4c264b3a9b59d968677416d7585a6
#
_cell.length_a   1.000
_cell.length_b   1.000
_cell.length_c   1.000
_cell.angle_alpha   90.00
_cell.angle_beta   90.00
_cell.angle_gamma   90.00
#
_symmetry.space_group_name_H-M   'P 1'
#
loop_
_entity.id
_entity.type
_entity.pdbx_description
1 polymer ?
#
loop_
_entity_poly.entity_id
_entity_poly.type
_entity_poly.pdbx_seq_one_letter_code
_entity_poly.pdbx_strand_id
1 'polypeptide(L)'
;AAKVRESWAQYQQGLGNSSWIEPEVFAIEHWINETWLRCCDDGISEIPNGAVISQTAEHLIWEEVIRHESKELVPASYSSLARDSYNIMQRWGIPHEQLKNDAPLFYRWIKKFNLSLRKHNYITEADSAEGLLEAFKAKTLVSLDGIVTLGFDKIPPLYLSLLNAASKNITQEPGLSSHKEQRAAPAQRAQFFDGNQEIRAAAK
;
A
#
# COMPACT_ATOMS: atom_id res chain seq x y z
N ALA A 1 -3.32 11.31 10.01
CA ALA A 1 -2.50 11.53 11.22
C ALA A 1 -2.94 12.79 11.97
N ALA A 2 -2.93 14.00 11.37
CA ALA A 2 -3.22 15.27 12.08
C ALA A 2 -4.58 15.26 12.79
N LYS A 3 -5.67 14.92 12.10
CA LYS A 3 -7.02 14.84 12.69
C LYS A 3 -7.12 13.87 13.88
N VAL A 4 -6.40 12.75 13.84
CA VAL A 4 -6.41 11.77 14.94
C VAL A 4 -5.73 12.37 16.17
N ARG A 5 -4.58 13.02 15.99
CA ARG A 5 -3.88 13.70 17.09
C ARG A 5 -4.70 14.83 17.69
N GLU A 6 -5.36 15.61 16.84
CA GLU A 6 -6.27 16.68 17.30
C GLU A 6 -7.45 16.12 18.11
N SER A 7 -8.11 15.08 17.61
CA SER A 7 -9.20 14.42 18.35
C SER A 7 -8.72 13.82 19.67
N TRP A 8 -7.52 13.24 19.70
CA TRP A 8 -6.91 12.73 20.92
C TRP A 8 -6.64 13.85 21.93
N ALA A 9 -6.07 14.97 21.47
CA ALA A 9 -5.82 16.14 22.32
C ALA A 9 -7.13 16.67 22.92
N GLN A 10 -8.19 16.82 22.11
CA GLN A 10 -9.50 17.25 22.59
C GLN A 10 -10.09 16.29 23.63
N TYR A 11 -9.95 14.97 23.41
CA TYR A 11 -10.38 13.95 24.35
C TYR A 11 -9.64 14.06 25.68
N GLN A 12 -8.31 14.20 25.67
CA GLN A 12 -7.49 14.34 26.88
C GLN A 12 -7.82 15.63 27.65
N GLN A 13 -8.02 16.74 26.94
CA GLN A 13 -8.50 17.99 27.57
C GLN A 13 -9.86 17.83 28.20
N GLY A 14 -10.79 17.11 27.57
CA GLY A 14 -12.11 16.80 28.10
C GLY A 14 -12.06 15.97 29.39
N LEU A 15 -11.01 15.17 29.58
CA LEU A 15 -10.73 14.43 30.81
C LEU A 15 -10.04 15.29 31.89
N GLY A 16 -9.73 16.56 31.62
CA GLY A 16 -9.05 17.46 32.56
C GLY A 16 -7.53 17.24 32.60
N ASN A 17 -6.94 16.48 31.69
CA ASN A 17 -5.50 16.29 31.64
C ASN A 17 -4.81 17.55 31.08
N SER A 18 -3.76 18.01 31.75
CA SER A 18 -2.92 19.14 31.31
C SER A 18 -1.73 18.71 30.44
N SER A 19 -1.39 17.42 30.48
CA SER A 19 -0.33 16.80 29.68
C SER A 19 -0.70 15.36 29.35
N TRP A 20 -0.28 14.87 28.19
CA TRP A 20 -0.51 13.50 27.72
C TRP A 20 0.58 13.06 26.75
N ILE A 21 0.68 11.77 26.57
CA ILE A 21 1.50 11.17 25.52
C ILE A 21 0.69 11.18 24.21
N GLU A 22 1.28 11.74 23.16
CA GLU A 22 0.64 11.69 21.84
C GLU A 22 0.60 10.26 21.29
N PRO A 23 -0.51 9.87 20.61
CA PRO A 23 -0.58 8.58 19.99
C PRO A 23 0.38 8.53 18.79
N GLU A 24 1.05 7.42 18.62
CA GLU A 24 1.83 7.13 17.43
C GLU A 24 0.89 6.83 16.26
N VAL A 25 0.85 7.74 15.27
CA VAL A 25 -0.04 7.65 14.11
C VAL A 25 0.79 7.72 12.85
N PHE A 26 0.78 6.62 12.09
CA PHE A 26 1.55 6.46 10.85
C PHE A 26 0.64 6.05 9.69
N ALA A 27 1.05 6.40 8.46
CA ALA A 27 0.62 5.66 7.28
C ALA A 27 1.25 4.26 7.33
N ILE A 28 0.53 3.24 6.88
CA ILE A 28 1.01 1.86 7.01
C ILE A 28 2.35 1.64 6.27
N GLU A 29 2.50 2.23 5.10
CA GLU A 29 3.72 2.17 4.31
C GLU A 29 4.91 2.82 5.04
N HIS A 30 4.65 3.93 5.72
CA HIS A 30 5.68 4.60 6.54
C HIS A 30 6.08 3.74 7.73
N TRP A 31 5.11 3.16 8.44
CA TRP A 31 5.39 2.26 9.57
C TRP A 31 6.19 1.02 9.14
N ILE A 32 5.86 0.42 7.98
CA ILE A 32 6.62 -0.71 7.41
C ILE A 32 8.06 -0.28 7.15
N ASN A 33 8.26 0.86 6.47
CA ASN A 33 9.61 1.34 6.14
C ASN A 33 10.44 1.66 7.38
N GLU A 34 9.89 2.38 8.35
CA GLU A 34 10.59 2.72 9.61
C GLU A 34 10.94 1.47 10.42
N THR A 35 10.03 0.49 10.48
CA THR A 35 10.27 -0.77 11.17
C THR A 35 11.35 -1.58 10.46
N TRP A 36 11.30 -1.61 9.11
CA TRP A 36 12.31 -2.23 8.29
C TRP A 36 13.71 -1.65 8.52
N LEU A 37 13.83 -0.32 8.49
CA LEU A 37 15.12 0.35 8.72
C LEU A 37 15.69 0.03 10.10
N ARG A 38 14.86 0.03 11.14
CA ARG A 38 15.29 -0.42 12.49
C ARG A 38 15.79 -1.86 12.49
N CYS A 39 15.10 -2.77 11.81
CA CYS A 39 15.53 -4.15 11.70
C CYS A 39 16.89 -4.29 10.99
N CYS A 40 17.15 -3.46 9.97
CA CYS A 40 18.44 -3.42 9.29
C CYS A 40 19.55 -2.92 10.24
N ASP A 41 19.28 -1.87 11.00
CA ASP A 41 20.24 -1.29 11.96
C ASP A 41 20.56 -2.28 13.11
N ASP A 42 19.55 -3.02 13.56
CA ASP A 42 19.67 -4.05 14.61
C ASP A 42 20.28 -5.37 14.09
N GLY A 43 20.50 -5.52 12.78
CA GLY A 43 21.10 -6.69 12.17
C GLY A 43 20.24 -7.95 12.24
N ILE A 44 18.91 -7.79 12.14
CA ILE A 44 17.95 -8.90 12.18
C ILE A 44 18.11 -9.77 10.94
N SER A 45 18.40 -11.06 11.13
CA SER A 45 18.73 -12.00 10.05
C SER A 45 17.55 -12.52 9.25
N GLU A 46 16.34 -12.41 9.80
CA GLU A 46 15.10 -12.89 9.20
C GLU A 46 14.58 -12.01 8.08
N ILE A 47 15.10 -10.77 7.99
CA ILE A 47 14.68 -9.85 6.91
C ILE A 47 15.51 -10.07 5.64
N PRO A 48 14.91 -9.93 4.43
CA PRO A 48 15.63 -10.06 3.17
C PRO A 48 16.76 -9.04 3.06
N ASN A 49 17.86 -9.47 2.45
CA ASN A 49 18.97 -8.57 2.15
C ASN A 49 18.62 -7.69 0.96
N GLY A 50 18.67 -6.36 1.11
CA GLY A 50 18.38 -5.41 0.03
C GLY A 50 17.92 -4.05 0.57
N ALA A 51 18.05 -3.03 -0.27
CA ALA A 51 17.50 -1.72 0.02
C ALA A 51 16.06 -1.61 -0.52
N VAL A 52 15.13 -1.09 0.28
CA VAL A 52 13.79 -0.81 -0.20
C VAL A 52 13.86 0.24 -1.30
N ILE A 53 13.33 -0.11 -2.47
CA ILE A 53 13.38 0.78 -3.63
C ILE A 53 12.54 2.04 -3.40
N SER A 54 13.08 3.22 -3.72
CA SER A 54 12.30 4.45 -3.69
C SER A 54 11.29 4.49 -4.83
N GLN A 55 10.16 5.19 -4.65
CA GLN A 55 9.13 5.33 -5.70
C GLN A 55 9.69 5.89 -7.01
N THR A 56 10.66 6.82 -6.94
CA THR A 56 11.31 7.39 -8.11
C THR A 56 12.17 6.35 -8.84
N ALA A 57 12.98 5.59 -8.11
CA ALA A 57 13.83 4.55 -8.70
C ALA A 57 12.97 3.41 -9.29
N GLU A 58 11.91 3.03 -8.60
CA GLU A 58 10.93 2.04 -9.07
C GLU A 58 10.31 2.48 -10.40
N HIS A 59 9.85 3.74 -10.48
CA HIS A 59 9.28 4.31 -11.69
C HIS A 59 10.26 4.30 -12.86
N LEU A 60 11.51 4.69 -12.63
CA LEU A 60 12.55 4.69 -13.65
C LEU A 60 12.87 3.27 -14.17
N ILE A 61 12.91 2.28 -13.29
CA ILE A 61 13.10 0.88 -13.71
C ILE A 61 11.92 0.40 -14.56
N TRP A 62 10.69 0.74 -14.19
CA TRP A 62 9.52 0.42 -15.01
C TRP A 62 9.56 1.08 -16.37
N GLU A 63 9.94 2.36 -16.46
CA GLU A 63 10.13 3.04 -17.75
C GLU A 63 11.18 2.36 -18.62
N GLU A 64 12.31 2.00 -18.03
CA GLU A 64 13.38 1.31 -18.74
C GLU A 64 12.91 -0.05 -19.27
N VAL A 65 12.29 -0.86 -18.44
CA VAL A 65 11.76 -2.18 -18.80
C VAL A 65 10.75 -2.08 -19.94
N ILE A 66 9.78 -1.18 -19.82
CA ILE A 66 8.74 -1.01 -20.83
C ILE A 66 9.34 -0.54 -22.16
N ARG A 67 10.24 0.43 -22.15
CA ARG A 67 10.92 0.93 -23.33
C ARG A 67 11.72 -0.16 -24.07
N HIS A 68 12.38 -1.06 -23.32
CA HIS A 68 13.16 -2.14 -23.91
C HIS A 68 12.32 -3.31 -24.44
N GLU A 69 11.20 -3.62 -23.79
CA GLU A 69 10.35 -4.75 -24.16
C GLU A 69 9.27 -4.38 -25.18
N SER A 70 8.96 -3.10 -25.32
CA SER A 70 7.95 -2.62 -26.29
C SER A 70 8.61 -2.19 -27.59
N LYS A 71 8.15 -2.78 -28.69
CA LYS A 71 8.62 -2.41 -30.05
C LYS A 71 8.03 -1.09 -30.54
N GLU A 72 6.96 -0.63 -29.91
CA GLU A 72 6.21 0.58 -30.24
C GLU A 72 6.42 1.64 -29.17
N LEU A 73 6.19 2.90 -29.53
CA LEU A 73 6.17 4.02 -28.60
C LEU A 73 5.02 3.80 -27.60
N VAL A 74 5.39 3.46 -26.35
CA VAL A 74 4.43 3.30 -25.27
C VAL A 74 4.35 4.61 -24.50
N PRO A 75 3.15 5.14 -24.22
CA PRO A 75 2.98 6.35 -23.41
C PRO A 75 3.64 6.22 -22.03
N ALA A 76 4.24 7.30 -21.52
CA ALA A 76 4.88 7.32 -20.20
C ALA A 76 3.94 6.92 -19.04
N SER A 77 2.62 7.11 -19.22
CA SER A 77 1.61 6.68 -18.26
C SER A 77 1.59 5.17 -17.99
N TYR A 78 2.11 4.36 -18.92
CA TYR A 78 2.13 2.90 -18.73
C TYR A 78 3.10 2.46 -17.65
N SER A 79 4.18 3.19 -17.39
CA SER A 79 5.10 2.88 -16.30
C SER A 79 4.43 3.04 -14.93
N SER A 80 3.66 4.11 -14.73
CA SER A 80 2.88 4.30 -13.51
C SER A 80 1.80 3.23 -13.35
N LEU A 81 1.06 2.93 -14.43
CA LEU A 81 0.02 1.89 -14.40
C LEU A 81 0.60 0.50 -14.11
N ALA A 82 1.74 0.15 -14.73
CA ALA A 82 2.41 -1.13 -14.50
C ALA A 82 2.89 -1.26 -13.06
N ARG A 83 3.52 -0.20 -12.53
CA ARG A 83 3.94 -0.13 -11.14
C ARG A 83 2.77 -0.32 -10.18
N ASP A 84 1.71 0.46 -10.35
CA ASP A 84 0.56 0.45 -9.44
C ASP A 84 -0.14 -0.91 -9.49
N SER A 85 -0.29 -1.49 -10.69
CA SER A 85 -0.86 -2.85 -10.86
C SER A 85 0.00 -3.92 -10.18
N TYR A 86 1.33 -3.83 -10.35
CA TYR A 86 2.26 -4.76 -9.72
C TYR A 86 2.19 -4.68 -8.19
N ASN A 87 2.20 -3.47 -7.62
CA ASN A 87 2.12 -3.24 -6.18
C ASN A 87 0.78 -3.74 -5.60
N ILE A 88 -0.33 -3.53 -6.31
CA ILE A 88 -1.63 -4.12 -5.94
C ILE A 88 -1.53 -5.65 -5.93
N MET A 89 -0.99 -6.25 -6.97
CA MET A 89 -0.88 -7.72 -7.04
C MET A 89 -0.08 -8.28 -5.87
N GLN A 90 1.05 -7.68 -5.52
CA GLN A 90 1.86 -8.12 -4.39
C GLN A 90 1.10 -8.00 -3.07
N ARG A 91 0.51 -6.84 -2.78
CA ARG A 91 -0.24 -6.58 -1.54
C ARG A 91 -1.45 -7.49 -1.37
N TRP A 92 -2.09 -7.89 -2.50
CA TRP A 92 -3.26 -8.78 -2.52
C TRP A 92 -2.93 -10.26 -2.72
N GLY A 93 -1.66 -10.61 -2.85
CA GLY A 93 -1.22 -11.99 -3.04
C GLY A 93 -1.69 -12.60 -4.37
N ILE A 94 -1.79 -11.78 -5.44
CA ILE A 94 -2.22 -12.25 -6.75
C ILE A 94 -1.01 -12.84 -7.49
N PRO A 95 -1.02 -14.15 -7.82
CA PRO A 95 0.10 -14.78 -8.49
C PRO A 95 0.33 -14.22 -9.90
N HIS A 96 1.57 -13.86 -10.20
CA HIS A 96 1.93 -13.31 -11.51
C HIS A 96 1.75 -14.32 -12.66
N GLU A 97 1.80 -15.62 -12.36
CA GLU A 97 1.63 -16.71 -13.33
C GLU A 97 0.27 -16.67 -14.02
N GLN A 98 -0.76 -16.16 -13.35
CA GLN A 98 -2.09 -16.00 -13.93
C GLN A 98 -2.08 -15.05 -15.13
N LEU A 99 -1.15 -14.09 -15.16
CA LEU A 99 -1.01 -13.13 -16.26
C LEU A 99 -0.39 -13.73 -17.52
N LYS A 100 0.20 -14.92 -17.45
CA LYS A 100 0.93 -15.51 -18.58
C LYS A 100 0.08 -15.61 -19.84
N ASN A 101 -1.19 -15.92 -19.69
CA ASN A 101 -2.13 -16.07 -20.80
C ASN A 101 -2.96 -14.80 -21.05
N ASP A 102 -3.40 -14.13 -19.96
CA ASP A 102 -4.33 -13.01 -20.05
C ASP A 102 -3.66 -11.67 -20.38
N ALA A 103 -2.43 -11.46 -19.90
CA ALA A 103 -1.64 -10.25 -20.12
C ALA A 103 -0.15 -10.59 -20.34
N PRO A 104 0.21 -11.31 -21.42
CA PRO A 104 1.57 -11.84 -21.61
C PRO A 104 2.63 -10.76 -21.70
N LEU A 105 2.29 -9.57 -22.19
CA LEU A 105 3.22 -8.44 -22.25
C LEU A 105 3.55 -7.93 -20.84
N PHE A 106 2.55 -7.71 -20.02
CA PHE A 106 2.74 -7.27 -18.63
C PHE A 106 3.48 -8.33 -17.79
N TYR A 107 3.18 -9.62 -18.01
CA TYR A 107 3.93 -10.70 -17.38
C TYR A 107 5.43 -10.66 -17.71
N ARG A 108 5.79 -10.37 -18.98
CA ARG A 108 7.20 -10.19 -19.39
C ARG A 108 7.83 -8.98 -18.71
N TRP A 109 7.12 -7.86 -18.62
CA TRP A 109 7.59 -6.67 -17.92
C TRP A 109 7.89 -6.96 -16.46
N ILE A 110 6.98 -7.65 -15.74
CA ILE A 110 7.18 -8.06 -14.35
C ILE A 110 8.46 -8.90 -14.20
N LYS A 111 8.67 -9.86 -15.10
CA LYS A 111 9.90 -10.69 -15.03
C LYS A 111 11.16 -9.86 -15.20
N LYS A 112 11.17 -8.92 -16.13
CA LYS A 112 12.31 -8.03 -16.35
C LYS A 112 12.53 -7.06 -15.20
N PHE A 113 11.44 -6.50 -14.67
CA PHE A 113 11.47 -5.65 -13.49
C PHE A 113 12.10 -6.39 -12.30
N ASN A 114 11.65 -7.60 -11.99
CA ASN A 114 12.19 -8.42 -10.91
C ASN A 114 13.68 -8.78 -11.14
N LEU A 115 14.11 -8.99 -12.38
CA LEU A 115 15.53 -9.17 -12.68
C LEU A 115 16.34 -7.89 -12.41
N SER A 116 15.80 -6.73 -12.74
CA SER A 116 16.44 -5.44 -12.48
C SER A 116 16.54 -5.17 -10.97
N LEU A 117 15.50 -5.47 -10.19
CA LEU A 117 15.55 -5.35 -8.74
C LEU A 117 16.69 -6.20 -8.14
N ARG A 118 16.77 -7.47 -8.52
CA ARG A 118 17.84 -8.39 -8.08
C ARG A 118 19.23 -7.89 -8.44
N LYS A 119 19.40 -7.40 -9.68
CA LYS A 119 20.69 -6.88 -10.16
C LYS A 119 21.20 -5.71 -9.31
N HIS A 120 20.31 -4.86 -8.83
CA HIS A 120 20.66 -3.68 -8.05
C HIS A 120 20.51 -3.90 -6.53
N ASN A 121 20.23 -5.13 -6.10
CA ASN A 121 19.95 -5.48 -4.72
C ASN A 121 18.83 -4.63 -4.10
N TYR A 122 17.78 -4.39 -4.88
CA TYR A 122 16.56 -3.73 -4.41
C TYR A 122 15.50 -4.76 -4.03
N ILE A 123 14.70 -4.39 -3.05
CA ILE A 123 13.46 -5.06 -2.66
C ILE A 123 12.30 -4.09 -2.76
N THR A 124 11.09 -4.61 -2.94
CA THR A 124 9.86 -3.79 -2.92
C THR A 124 9.39 -3.54 -1.49
N GLU A 125 8.45 -2.63 -1.33
CA GLU A 125 7.76 -2.43 -0.05
C GLU A 125 7.03 -3.72 0.39
N ALA A 126 6.43 -4.46 -0.54
CA ALA A 126 5.79 -5.73 -0.24
C ALA A 126 6.79 -6.78 0.26
N ASP A 127 7.98 -6.87 -0.35
CA ASP A 127 9.05 -7.77 0.12
C ASP A 127 9.49 -7.39 1.55
N SER A 128 9.57 -6.09 1.87
CA SER A 128 9.88 -5.64 3.22
C SER A 128 8.78 -5.99 4.22
N ALA A 129 7.51 -5.85 3.82
CA ALA A 129 6.36 -6.24 4.64
C ALA A 129 6.33 -7.76 4.90
N GLU A 130 6.67 -8.58 3.89
CA GLU A 130 6.80 -10.04 4.05
C GLU A 130 7.94 -10.40 5.00
N GLY A 131 9.10 -9.75 4.87
CA GLY A 131 10.23 -9.95 5.79
C GLY A 131 9.88 -9.61 7.24
N LEU A 132 9.20 -8.48 7.46
CA LEU A 132 8.71 -8.11 8.79
C LEU A 132 7.69 -9.11 9.33
N LEU A 133 6.78 -9.59 8.48
CA LEU A 133 5.81 -10.62 8.85
C LEU A 133 6.51 -11.88 9.37
N GLU A 134 7.55 -12.36 8.68
CA GLU A 134 8.31 -13.53 9.11
C GLU A 134 9.10 -13.25 10.40
N ALA A 135 9.69 -12.08 10.57
CA ALA A 135 10.39 -11.68 11.79
C ALA A 135 9.45 -11.62 13.01
N PHE A 136 8.22 -11.11 12.86
CA PHE A 136 7.21 -11.15 13.93
C PHE A 136 6.75 -12.58 14.24
N LYS A 137 6.54 -13.43 13.23
CA LYS A 137 6.19 -14.85 13.42
C LYS A 137 7.29 -15.63 14.14
N ALA A 138 8.54 -15.36 13.80
CA ALA A 138 9.71 -15.94 14.46
C ALA A 138 9.93 -15.40 15.88
N LYS A 139 9.18 -14.36 16.29
CA LYS A 139 9.32 -13.65 17.56
C LYS A 139 10.67 -12.96 17.74
N THR A 140 11.35 -12.66 16.65
CA THR A 140 12.58 -11.86 16.64
C THR A 140 12.25 -10.40 16.91
N LEU A 141 11.05 -9.95 16.49
CA LEU A 141 10.53 -8.63 16.82
C LEU A 141 9.57 -8.69 18.01
N VAL A 142 9.64 -7.65 18.84
CA VAL A 142 8.75 -7.49 19.98
C VAL A 142 7.34 -7.14 19.50
N SER A 143 6.35 -7.89 19.97
CA SER A 143 4.95 -7.61 19.64
C SER A 143 4.48 -6.28 20.22
N LEU A 144 3.64 -5.58 19.48
CA LEU A 144 2.98 -4.36 19.93
C LEU A 144 1.81 -4.67 20.85
N ASP A 145 1.55 -3.81 21.83
CA ASP A 145 0.45 -3.98 22.80
C ASP A 145 -0.92 -3.94 22.12
N GLY A 146 -1.09 -3.05 21.15
CA GLY A 146 -2.31 -2.91 20.36
C GLY A 146 -2.12 -2.07 19.12
N ILE A 147 -2.95 -2.33 18.11
CA ILE A 147 -2.98 -1.60 16.85
C ILE A 147 -4.41 -1.16 16.57
N VAL A 148 -4.59 0.11 16.25
CA VAL A 148 -5.86 0.65 15.75
C VAL A 148 -5.66 1.04 14.30
N THR A 149 -6.41 0.41 13.40
CA THR A 149 -6.39 0.74 11.97
C THR A 149 -7.54 1.68 11.63
N LEU A 150 -7.24 2.77 10.91
CA LEU A 150 -8.20 3.82 10.59
C LEU A 150 -8.26 4.07 9.08
N GLY A 151 -9.47 4.22 8.55
CA GLY A 151 -9.67 4.67 7.17
C GLY A 151 -9.46 3.63 6.08
N PHE A 152 -9.44 2.36 6.44
CA PHE A 152 -9.40 1.27 5.47
C PHE A 152 -10.81 0.77 5.17
N ASP A 153 -11.24 0.82 3.92
CA ASP A 153 -12.41 0.07 3.46
C ASP A 153 -12.13 -1.44 3.48
N LYS A 154 -10.96 -1.80 2.96
CA LYS A 154 -10.41 -3.18 3.02
C LYS A 154 -8.90 -3.10 3.19
N ILE A 155 -8.37 -3.82 4.16
CA ILE A 155 -6.92 -3.94 4.35
C ILE A 155 -6.41 -5.04 3.41
N PRO A 156 -5.36 -4.77 2.61
CA PRO A 156 -4.73 -5.81 1.78
C PRO A 156 -4.30 -7.02 2.62
N PRO A 157 -4.46 -8.26 2.12
CA PRO A 157 -4.16 -9.48 2.89
C PRO A 157 -2.74 -9.52 3.47
N LEU A 158 -1.74 -9.05 2.73
CA LEU A 158 -0.37 -8.97 3.22
C LEU A 158 -0.27 -8.08 4.46
N TYR A 159 -0.83 -6.87 4.40
CA TYR A 159 -0.81 -5.95 5.53
C TYR A 159 -1.62 -6.47 6.72
N LEU A 160 -2.78 -7.07 6.46
CA LEU A 160 -3.59 -7.68 7.52
C LEU A 160 -2.80 -8.80 8.22
N SER A 161 -2.10 -9.64 7.46
CA SER A 161 -1.26 -10.70 8.01
C SER A 161 -0.11 -10.15 8.85
N LEU A 162 0.55 -9.08 8.37
CA LEU A 162 1.62 -8.40 9.08
C LEU A 162 1.11 -7.80 10.41
N LEU A 163 -0.01 -7.05 10.37
CA LEU A 163 -0.61 -6.45 11.57
C LEU A 163 -0.99 -7.51 12.60
N ASN A 164 -1.60 -8.63 12.16
CA ASN A 164 -1.96 -9.75 13.03
C ASN A 164 -0.73 -10.46 13.65
N ALA A 165 0.40 -10.47 12.96
CA ALA A 165 1.64 -10.99 13.53
C ALA A 165 2.28 -9.99 14.50
N ALA A 166 2.16 -8.69 14.23
CA ALA A 166 2.72 -7.62 15.06
C ALA A 166 1.96 -7.40 16.36
N SER A 167 0.63 -7.65 16.41
CA SER A 167 -0.17 -7.50 17.63
C SER A 167 -1.34 -8.48 17.67
N LYS A 168 -1.68 -8.91 18.89
CA LYS A 168 -2.89 -9.73 19.14
C LYS A 168 -4.16 -8.87 19.29
N ASN A 169 -4.00 -7.59 19.57
CA ASN A 169 -5.07 -6.66 19.84
C ASN A 169 -5.18 -5.67 18.67
N ILE A 170 -5.99 -6.00 17.67
CA ILE A 170 -6.21 -5.13 16.51
C ILE A 170 -7.66 -4.67 16.53
N THR A 171 -7.86 -3.36 16.48
CA THR A 171 -9.17 -2.73 16.33
C THR A 171 -9.21 -2.01 14.98
N GLN A 172 -10.25 -2.27 14.20
CA GLN A 172 -10.48 -1.55 12.94
C GLN A 172 -11.61 -0.55 13.16
N GLU A 173 -11.29 0.72 12.95
CA GLU A 173 -12.26 1.81 13.03
C GLU A 173 -12.54 2.35 11.62
N PRO A 174 -13.80 2.65 11.28
CA PRO A 174 -14.11 3.35 10.06
C PRO A 174 -13.37 4.69 10.06
N GLY A 175 -12.90 5.13 8.91
CA GLY A 175 -12.20 6.40 8.81
C GLY A 175 -13.01 7.53 9.42
N LEU A 176 -12.34 8.52 10.00
CA LEU A 176 -12.95 9.77 10.48
C LEU A 176 -13.52 10.55 9.28
N SER A 177 -14.44 9.96 8.54
CA SER A 177 -15.19 10.64 7.52
C SER A 177 -16.19 11.55 8.23
N SER A 178 -15.98 12.85 8.16
CA SER A 178 -16.96 13.89 8.48
C SER A 178 -18.11 13.90 7.46
N HIS A 179 -18.41 12.79 6.84
CA HIS A 179 -19.62 12.65 6.08
C HIS A 179 -20.73 12.27 7.05
N LYS A 180 -21.45 13.30 7.56
CA LYS A 180 -22.89 13.14 7.71
C LYS A 180 -23.31 12.30 6.49
N GLU A 181 -23.99 11.18 6.76
CA GLU A 181 -24.70 10.44 5.73
C GLU A 181 -25.44 11.42 4.84
N GLN A 182 -24.80 11.89 3.78
CA GLN A 182 -25.55 12.29 2.62
C GLN A 182 -26.18 10.98 2.18
N ARG A 183 -27.46 10.82 2.53
CA ARG A 183 -28.31 9.80 1.92
C ARG A 183 -27.95 9.83 0.45
N ALA A 184 -27.27 8.77 0.01
CA ALA A 184 -26.94 8.62 -1.40
C ALA A 184 -28.25 8.81 -2.14
N ALA A 185 -28.35 9.85 -2.93
CA ALA A 185 -29.46 10.00 -3.85
C ALA A 185 -29.52 8.68 -4.62
N PRO A 186 -30.70 8.07 -4.80
CA PRO A 186 -30.82 6.80 -5.48
C PRO A 186 -30.08 6.90 -6.81
N ALA A 187 -29.09 6.04 -7.01
CA ALA A 187 -28.28 6.05 -8.23
C ALA A 187 -29.24 5.79 -9.40
N GLN A 188 -29.54 6.82 -10.17
CA GLN A 188 -30.31 6.69 -11.39
C GLN A 188 -29.37 6.15 -12.47
N ARG A 189 -29.61 4.91 -12.87
CA ARG A 189 -28.91 4.30 -14.00
C ARG A 189 -29.51 4.88 -15.28
N ALA A 190 -28.81 5.82 -15.92
CA ALA A 190 -29.18 6.32 -17.24
C ALA A 190 -28.49 5.46 -18.31
N GLN A 191 -29.25 5.04 -19.33
CA GLN A 191 -28.72 4.35 -20.50
C GLN A 191 -28.68 5.36 -21.65
N PHE A 192 -27.47 5.61 -22.17
CA PHE A 192 -27.27 6.53 -23.27
C PHE A 192 -27.09 5.75 -24.58
N PHE A 193 -27.61 6.29 -25.68
CA PHE A 193 -27.52 5.68 -27.00
C PHE A 193 -26.22 6.04 -27.73
N ASP A 194 -25.55 7.13 -27.32
CA ASP A 194 -24.25 7.54 -27.85
C ASP A 194 -23.43 8.34 -26.80
N GLY A 195 -22.11 8.43 -27.02
CA GLY A 195 -21.19 9.12 -26.12
C GLY A 195 -21.40 10.63 -25.98
N ASN A 196 -22.07 11.27 -26.96
CA ASN A 196 -22.36 12.71 -26.91
C ASN A 196 -23.52 13.01 -25.92
N GLN A 197 -24.45 12.09 -25.78
CA GLN A 197 -25.51 12.19 -24.77
C GLN A 197 -24.98 12.02 -23.37
N GLU A 198 -24.02 11.10 -23.18
CA GLU A 198 -23.35 10.88 -21.92
C GLU A 198 -22.57 12.11 -21.45
N ILE A 199 -21.78 12.72 -22.35
CA ILE A 199 -21.02 13.95 -22.06
C ILE A 199 -21.95 15.12 -21.69
N ARG A 200 -23.07 15.30 -22.39
CA ARG A 200 -24.03 16.36 -22.07
C ARG A 200 -24.78 16.15 -20.76
N ALA A 201 -24.97 14.91 -20.33
CA ALA A 201 -25.59 14.61 -19.05
C ALA A 201 -24.63 14.82 -17.87
N ALA A 202 -23.33 14.54 -18.06
CA ALA A 202 -22.30 14.77 -17.05
C ALA A 202 -21.96 16.27 -16.84
N ALA A 203 -22.28 17.14 -17.82
CA ALA A 203 -22.02 18.58 -17.78
C ALA A 203 -23.13 19.42 -17.13
N LYS A 204 -24.23 18.82 -16.66
CA LYS A 204 -25.34 19.45 -15.93
C LYS A 204 -25.27 19.09 -14.44
#